data_476a4daf2f1f8d1def957935ec1539d0
#
_entry.id   476a4daf2f1f8d1def957935ec1539d0
#
_cell.length_a   1.000
_cell.length_b   1.000
_cell.length_c   1.000
_cell.angle_alpha   90.00
_cell.angle_beta   90.00
_cell.angle_gamma   90.00
#
_symmetry.space_group_name_H-M   'P 1'
#
loop_
_entity.id
_entity.type
_entity.pdbx_description
1 polymer ?
#
loop_
_entity_poly.entity_id
_entity_poly.type
_entity_poly.pdbx_seq_one_letter_code
_entity_poly.pdbx_strand_id
1 'polypeptide(L)'
;MKLLSGNSNKPLSKNIAKYLKSKLVNSSIRNFSDGEIYVEINENIRGNSIFIIQSVSSPANDNLMELLLCIDALKRSSAKNITAVIPYFGYARQDIKVVPRTSISAKLVSNLITKAGADRVVTVDLHAGQIQGFFDIPVDNLFATPIFARHVKKKIKSKNIICVAPDVGGTERARALGKLLNVGLAIVDKRRPKPGQSQVMNVIGDVKGKTCVIVDDIIDSGGTIVNAAKALKDRGAKEVYVYITHGVLSGEAVKKIKSSVIKNLVITDTIDNNNKIKGVKNIEVLPISGLMGEAIKRISNSTSVSDLFK
;
A
#
# COMPACT_ATOMS: atom_id res chain seq x y z
N MET A 1 12.46 -20.22 -9.34
CA MET A 1 12.30 -18.80 -9.08
C MET A 1 13.38 -18.27 -8.15
N LYS A 2 13.75 -16.99 -8.25
CA LYS A 2 14.67 -16.29 -7.34
C LYS A 2 14.07 -14.95 -6.94
N LEU A 3 14.51 -14.40 -5.81
CA LEU A 3 14.01 -13.14 -5.24
C LEU A 3 15.13 -12.12 -5.22
N LEU A 4 14.94 -10.95 -5.82
CA LEU A 4 15.83 -9.80 -5.68
C LEU A 4 15.19 -8.76 -4.75
N SER A 5 15.96 -8.18 -3.83
CA SER A 5 15.51 -7.09 -2.98
C SER A 5 16.12 -5.78 -3.44
N GLY A 6 15.29 -4.79 -3.72
CA GLY A 6 15.74 -3.41 -3.71
C GLY A 6 15.96 -2.88 -2.29
N ASN A 7 16.31 -1.60 -2.20
CA ASN A 7 16.68 -0.96 -0.93
C ASN A 7 15.51 -0.38 -0.14
N SER A 8 14.36 -0.12 -0.78
CA SER A 8 13.24 0.63 -0.15
C SER A 8 12.61 -0.08 1.05
N ASN A 9 12.60 -1.44 1.05
CA ASN A 9 11.98 -2.21 2.13
C ASN A 9 12.65 -3.59 2.30
N LYS A 10 13.90 -3.60 2.73
CA LYS A 10 14.66 -4.82 2.99
C LYS A 10 14.03 -5.75 4.05
N PRO A 11 13.42 -5.22 5.14
CA PRO A 11 12.72 -6.07 6.12
C PRO A 11 11.60 -6.91 5.49
N LEU A 12 10.73 -6.29 4.67
CA LEU A 12 9.66 -7.01 3.98
C LEU A 12 10.22 -8.08 3.01
N SER A 13 11.25 -7.73 2.22
CA SER A 13 11.90 -8.67 1.30
C SER A 13 12.45 -9.90 2.02
N LYS A 14 13.11 -9.71 3.18
CA LYS A 14 13.61 -10.80 4.03
C LYS A 14 12.47 -11.66 4.58
N ASN A 15 11.36 -11.04 5.00
CA ASN A 15 10.20 -11.77 5.51
C ASN A 15 9.49 -12.58 4.41
N ILE A 16 9.40 -12.05 3.19
CA ILE A 16 8.89 -12.79 2.01
C ILE A 16 9.81 -13.98 1.68
N ALA A 17 11.13 -13.76 1.65
CA ALA A 17 12.10 -14.83 1.42
C ALA A 17 11.99 -15.94 2.49
N LYS A 18 11.85 -15.57 3.77
CA LYS A 18 11.62 -16.51 4.87
C LYS A 18 10.32 -17.30 4.69
N TYR A 19 9.22 -16.65 4.31
CA TYR A 19 7.94 -17.31 4.03
C TYR A 19 8.07 -18.35 2.92
N LEU A 20 8.79 -18.01 1.86
CA LEU A 20 9.02 -18.87 0.69
C LEU A 20 10.14 -19.91 0.91
N LYS A 21 10.78 -19.91 2.07
CA LYS A 21 11.96 -20.76 2.36
C LYS A 21 13.05 -20.61 1.28
N SER A 22 13.24 -19.40 0.78
CA SER A 22 14.16 -19.04 -0.28
C SER A 22 15.19 -18.03 0.22
N LYS A 23 16.29 -17.87 -0.53
CA LYS A 23 17.30 -16.83 -0.31
C LYS A 23 17.06 -15.66 -1.25
N LEU A 24 17.48 -14.47 -0.82
CA LEU A 24 17.58 -13.32 -1.73
C LEU A 24 18.80 -13.47 -2.63
N VAL A 25 18.67 -13.03 -3.88
CA VAL A 25 19.79 -12.94 -4.84
C VAL A 25 20.89 -12.06 -4.25
N ASN A 26 22.12 -12.51 -4.38
CA ASN A 26 23.28 -11.70 -4.03
C ASN A 26 23.43 -10.58 -5.04
N SER A 27 23.36 -9.33 -4.58
CA SER A 27 23.43 -8.14 -5.41
C SER A 27 24.02 -6.96 -4.65
N SER A 28 24.66 -6.03 -5.37
CA SER A 28 25.11 -4.76 -4.85
C SER A 28 24.28 -3.63 -5.47
N ILE A 29 23.49 -2.96 -4.65
CA ILE A 29 22.69 -1.80 -5.06
C ILE A 29 23.10 -0.62 -4.17
N ARG A 30 23.75 0.37 -4.78
CA ARG A 30 24.37 1.51 -4.08
C ARG A 30 24.33 2.76 -4.94
N ASN A 31 24.59 3.90 -4.34
CA ASN A 31 24.73 5.14 -5.07
C ASN A 31 26.21 5.47 -5.30
N PHE A 32 26.52 6.09 -6.43
CA PHE A 32 27.76 6.81 -6.65
C PHE A 32 27.76 8.12 -5.84
N SER A 33 28.91 8.79 -5.81
CA SER A 33 29.07 10.05 -5.05
C SER A 33 28.21 11.20 -5.57
N ASP A 34 27.84 11.17 -6.84
CA ASP A 34 26.95 12.12 -7.52
C ASP A 34 25.47 11.80 -7.36
N GLY A 35 25.14 10.65 -6.71
CA GLY A 35 23.78 10.20 -6.46
C GLY A 35 23.22 9.22 -7.49
N GLU A 36 23.92 8.94 -8.60
CA GLU A 36 23.50 7.92 -9.55
C GLU A 36 23.47 6.53 -8.90
N ILE A 37 22.48 5.73 -9.27
CA ILE A 37 22.28 4.39 -8.70
C ILE A 37 23.05 3.36 -9.53
N TYR A 38 23.84 2.55 -8.84
CA TYR A 38 24.57 1.41 -9.41
C TYR A 38 23.91 0.10 -8.96
N VAL A 39 23.65 -0.81 -9.92
CA VAL A 39 23.08 -2.13 -9.67
C VAL A 39 24.00 -3.19 -10.26
N GLU A 40 24.37 -4.17 -9.44
CA GLU A 40 25.18 -5.32 -9.83
C GLU A 40 24.56 -6.61 -9.29
N ILE A 41 24.39 -7.62 -10.16
CA ILE A 41 23.90 -8.94 -9.79
C ILE A 41 25.10 -9.88 -9.64
N ASN A 42 25.39 -10.31 -8.40
CA ASN A 42 26.61 -11.02 -8.03
C ASN A 42 26.45 -12.56 -8.07
N GLU A 43 25.43 -13.05 -8.77
CA GLU A 43 25.25 -14.49 -8.97
C GLU A 43 24.60 -14.78 -10.33
N ASN A 44 24.76 -16.02 -10.80
CA ASN A 44 24.12 -16.45 -12.04
C ASN A 44 22.60 -16.57 -11.87
N ILE A 45 21.85 -15.77 -12.66
CA ILE A 45 20.39 -15.78 -12.69
C ILE A 45 19.82 -16.16 -14.06
N ARG A 46 20.68 -16.50 -15.03
CA ARG A 46 20.28 -16.86 -16.40
C ARG A 46 19.20 -17.95 -16.39
N GLY A 47 18.15 -17.73 -17.17
CA GLY A 47 17.03 -18.68 -17.33
C GLY A 47 16.12 -18.84 -16.11
N ASN A 48 16.34 -18.08 -15.02
CA ASN A 48 15.46 -18.09 -13.86
C ASN A 48 14.33 -17.05 -13.98
N SER A 49 13.16 -17.36 -13.41
CA SER A 49 12.12 -16.37 -13.15
C SER A 49 12.48 -15.57 -11.90
N ILE A 50 12.55 -14.25 -12.01
CA ILE A 50 12.99 -13.35 -10.94
C ILE A 50 11.83 -12.48 -10.47
N PHE A 51 11.68 -12.36 -9.16
CA PHE A 51 10.76 -11.43 -8.50
C PHE A 51 11.58 -10.34 -7.83
N ILE A 52 11.55 -9.11 -8.38
CA ILE A 52 12.19 -7.92 -7.79
C ILE A 52 11.20 -7.25 -6.85
N ILE A 53 11.56 -7.14 -5.57
CA ILE A 53 10.72 -6.56 -4.51
C ILE A 53 11.22 -5.15 -4.22
N GLN A 54 10.42 -4.13 -4.57
CA GLN A 54 10.75 -2.71 -4.37
C GLN A 54 9.50 -1.86 -4.27
N SER A 55 9.30 -1.20 -3.14
CA SER A 55 8.25 -0.17 -2.98
C SER A 55 8.70 1.17 -3.56
N VAL A 56 7.81 1.84 -4.28
CA VAL A 56 8.05 3.20 -4.81
C VAL A 56 7.60 4.24 -3.77
N SER A 57 8.09 4.08 -2.54
CA SER A 57 7.88 5.01 -1.42
C SER A 57 8.96 6.10 -1.39
N SER A 58 8.85 7.04 -0.44
CA SER A 58 9.88 8.09 -0.27
C SER A 58 11.25 7.51 0.10
N PRO A 59 12.34 7.95 -0.58
CA PRO A 59 12.40 8.89 -1.69
C PRO A 59 11.90 8.26 -3.01
N ALA A 60 10.74 8.72 -3.49
CA ALA A 60 9.99 8.02 -4.54
C ALA A 60 10.71 7.97 -5.89
N ASN A 61 11.40 9.05 -6.26
CA ASN A 61 12.13 9.13 -7.53
C ASN A 61 13.30 8.15 -7.54
N ASP A 62 14.06 8.09 -6.44
CA ASP A 62 15.24 7.22 -6.31
C ASP A 62 14.80 5.75 -6.29
N ASN A 63 13.75 5.43 -5.51
CA ASN A 63 13.22 4.07 -5.44
C ASN A 63 12.59 3.61 -6.76
N LEU A 64 11.99 4.52 -7.53
CA LEU A 64 11.51 4.20 -8.88
C LEU A 64 12.68 3.96 -9.83
N MET A 65 13.68 4.84 -9.86
CA MET A 65 14.86 4.67 -10.71
C MET A 65 15.61 3.38 -10.34
N GLU A 66 15.78 3.09 -9.06
CA GLU A 66 16.38 1.83 -8.60
C GLU A 66 15.62 0.60 -9.12
N LEU A 67 14.28 0.62 -9.06
CA LEU A 67 13.45 -0.45 -9.62
C LEU A 67 13.72 -0.65 -11.13
N LEU A 68 13.73 0.45 -11.90
CA LEU A 68 13.95 0.39 -13.34
C LEU A 68 15.35 -0.17 -13.68
N LEU A 69 16.38 0.28 -12.99
CA LEU A 69 17.76 -0.21 -13.16
C LEU A 69 17.90 -1.68 -12.74
N CYS A 70 17.23 -2.11 -11.68
CA CYS A 70 17.19 -3.52 -11.28
C CYS A 70 16.55 -4.38 -12.38
N ILE A 71 15.44 -3.94 -12.96
CA ILE A 71 14.75 -4.66 -14.06
C ILE A 71 15.68 -4.75 -15.29
N ASP A 72 16.33 -3.66 -15.68
CA ASP A 72 17.27 -3.67 -16.80
C ASP A 72 18.47 -4.59 -16.56
N ALA A 73 19.08 -4.56 -15.36
CA ALA A 73 20.17 -5.45 -14.99
C ALA A 73 19.75 -6.92 -15.03
N LEU A 74 18.55 -7.26 -14.55
CA LEU A 74 18.00 -8.61 -14.62
C LEU A 74 17.80 -9.07 -16.08
N LYS A 75 17.26 -8.19 -16.92
CA LYS A 75 17.07 -8.45 -18.36
C LYS A 75 18.40 -8.71 -19.07
N ARG A 76 19.41 -7.87 -18.83
CA ARG A 76 20.77 -8.04 -19.39
C ARG A 76 21.47 -9.29 -18.86
N SER A 77 21.12 -9.74 -17.65
CA SER A 77 21.61 -10.99 -17.07
C SER A 77 20.85 -12.22 -17.55
N SER A 78 20.00 -12.07 -18.59
CA SER A 78 19.20 -13.15 -19.21
C SER A 78 18.26 -13.87 -18.26
N ALA A 79 17.60 -13.12 -17.35
CA ALA A 79 16.47 -13.64 -16.60
C ALA A 79 15.38 -14.15 -17.60
N LYS A 80 14.70 -15.25 -17.27
CA LYS A 80 13.64 -15.82 -18.12
C LYS A 80 12.38 -14.94 -18.08
N ASN A 81 11.96 -14.56 -16.89
CA ASN A 81 10.82 -13.67 -16.65
C ASN A 81 11.15 -12.77 -15.46
N ILE A 82 10.68 -11.53 -15.52
CA ILE A 82 10.88 -10.52 -14.48
C ILE A 82 9.51 -10.05 -13.96
N THR A 83 9.19 -10.39 -12.73
CA THR A 83 8.00 -9.89 -12.04
C THR A 83 8.39 -8.74 -11.10
N ALA A 84 7.87 -7.55 -11.37
CA ALA A 84 8.03 -6.40 -10.48
C ALA A 84 7.02 -6.50 -9.33
N VAL A 85 7.51 -6.81 -8.13
CA VAL A 85 6.73 -6.87 -6.90
C VAL A 85 6.85 -5.52 -6.21
N ILE A 86 5.79 -4.72 -6.32
CA ILE A 86 5.75 -3.32 -5.88
C ILE A 86 4.72 -3.20 -4.76
N PRO A 87 5.08 -3.46 -3.48
CA PRO A 87 4.12 -3.44 -2.37
C PRO A 87 3.39 -2.11 -2.26
N TYR A 88 4.08 -0.99 -2.48
CA TYR A 88 3.50 0.34 -2.61
C TYR A 88 3.83 0.92 -3.98
N PHE A 89 2.79 1.11 -4.82
CA PHE A 89 2.91 1.73 -6.13
C PHE A 89 2.82 3.25 -5.99
N GLY A 90 3.96 3.92 -5.98
CA GLY A 90 4.04 5.37 -5.95
C GLY A 90 3.46 6.02 -7.22
N TYR A 91 3.15 7.32 -7.16
CA TYR A 91 2.49 8.10 -8.23
C TYR A 91 1.03 7.66 -8.56
N ALA A 92 0.49 6.65 -7.87
CA ALA A 92 -0.86 6.13 -8.10
C ALA A 92 -1.98 7.18 -7.93
N ARG A 93 -1.75 8.23 -7.12
CA ARG A 93 -2.75 9.29 -6.87
C ARG A 93 -2.96 10.26 -8.05
N GLN A 94 -2.14 10.16 -9.08
CA GLN A 94 -2.25 10.95 -10.31
C GLN A 94 -2.63 10.02 -11.48
N ASP A 95 -3.79 9.39 -11.35
CA ASP A 95 -4.35 8.43 -12.33
C ASP A 95 -5.29 9.09 -13.35
N ILE A 96 -5.73 10.32 -13.08
CA ILE A 96 -6.55 11.15 -13.95
C ILE A 96 -6.05 12.60 -13.99
N LYS A 97 -6.46 13.36 -14.98
CA LYS A 97 -6.26 14.82 -15.02
C LYS A 97 -7.35 15.52 -14.21
N VAL A 98 -7.06 15.93 -13.00
CA VAL A 98 -7.99 16.68 -12.16
C VAL A 98 -8.09 18.14 -12.64
N VAL A 99 -7.01 18.71 -13.16
CA VAL A 99 -6.95 20.04 -13.77
C VAL A 99 -6.28 19.98 -15.14
N PRO A 100 -6.57 20.93 -16.05
CA PRO A 100 -5.94 20.97 -17.37
C PRO A 100 -4.40 21.03 -17.29
N ARG A 101 -3.72 20.43 -18.26
CA ARG A 101 -2.26 20.47 -18.45
C ARG A 101 -1.44 19.79 -17.34
N THR A 102 -2.05 18.83 -16.62
CA THR A 102 -1.33 17.98 -15.68
C THR A 102 -0.99 16.62 -16.28
N SER A 103 0.01 15.97 -15.73
CA SER A 103 0.38 14.59 -16.09
C SER A 103 -0.65 13.57 -15.57
N ILE A 104 -0.65 12.39 -16.21
CA ILE A 104 -1.19 11.15 -15.64
C ILE A 104 0.03 10.32 -15.22
N SER A 105 0.58 10.64 -14.05
CA SER A 105 1.87 10.09 -13.61
C SER A 105 1.82 8.58 -13.40
N ALA A 106 0.67 8.04 -12.98
CA ALA A 106 0.47 6.60 -12.86
C ALA A 106 0.67 5.89 -14.21
N LYS A 107 0.17 6.46 -15.33
CA LYS A 107 0.38 5.89 -16.68
C LYS A 107 1.84 5.98 -17.11
N LEU A 108 2.49 7.12 -16.86
CA LEU A 108 3.91 7.28 -17.17
C LEU A 108 4.77 6.23 -16.46
N VAL A 109 4.57 6.07 -15.14
CA VAL A 109 5.31 5.10 -14.33
C VAL A 109 5.04 3.66 -14.80
N SER A 110 3.79 3.33 -15.14
CA SER A 110 3.45 2.01 -15.69
C SER A 110 4.18 1.73 -17.00
N ASN A 111 4.27 2.74 -17.91
CA ASN A 111 5.00 2.62 -19.15
C ASN A 111 6.52 2.42 -18.92
N LEU A 112 7.11 3.16 -17.99
CA LEU A 112 8.53 3.04 -17.67
C LEU A 112 8.88 1.64 -17.15
N ILE A 113 8.08 1.08 -16.24
CA ILE A 113 8.26 -0.26 -15.69
C ILE A 113 8.16 -1.33 -16.80
N THR A 114 7.16 -1.22 -17.66
CA THR A 114 6.98 -2.13 -18.81
C THR A 114 8.15 -2.02 -19.78
N LYS A 115 8.58 -0.81 -20.13
CA LYS A 115 9.70 -0.57 -21.07
C LYS A 115 11.06 -1.00 -20.50
N ALA A 116 11.27 -0.90 -19.20
CA ALA A 116 12.47 -1.42 -18.55
C ALA A 116 12.60 -2.94 -18.71
N GLY A 117 11.48 -3.66 -18.88
CA GLY A 117 11.48 -5.09 -19.19
C GLY A 117 10.78 -5.98 -18.16
N ALA A 118 9.90 -5.43 -17.33
CA ALA A 118 9.02 -6.24 -16.50
C ALA A 118 8.01 -6.99 -17.36
N ASP A 119 7.77 -8.28 -17.06
CA ASP A 119 6.78 -9.13 -17.72
C ASP A 119 5.46 -9.19 -16.94
N ARG A 120 5.47 -8.80 -15.67
CA ARG A 120 4.32 -8.82 -14.75
C ARG A 120 4.54 -7.84 -13.60
N VAL A 121 3.45 -7.31 -13.07
CA VAL A 121 3.47 -6.51 -11.83
C VAL A 121 2.61 -7.19 -10.77
N VAL A 122 3.10 -7.20 -9.53
CA VAL A 122 2.34 -7.57 -8.33
C VAL A 122 2.35 -6.39 -7.37
N THR A 123 1.19 -5.96 -6.93
CA THR A 123 1.06 -4.82 -6.01
C THR A 123 -0.05 -5.06 -5.00
N VAL A 124 -0.21 -4.15 -4.03
CA VAL A 124 -1.27 -4.23 -3.01
C VAL A 124 -2.09 -2.94 -3.04
N ASP A 125 -3.41 -3.05 -3.01
CA ASP A 125 -4.37 -1.95 -2.88
C ASP A 125 -4.01 -0.71 -3.70
N LEU A 126 -4.00 -0.83 -5.02
CA LEU A 126 -3.85 0.31 -5.92
C LEU A 126 -4.84 1.41 -5.54
N HIS A 127 -4.40 2.67 -5.58
CA HIS A 127 -5.23 3.83 -5.28
C HIS A 127 -6.53 3.83 -6.09
N ALA A 128 -6.44 3.45 -7.36
CA ALA A 128 -7.58 3.30 -8.24
C ALA A 128 -7.44 2.01 -9.06
N GLY A 129 -8.51 1.22 -9.14
CA GLY A 129 -8.51 -0.08 -9.81
C GLY A 129 -8.17 -0.01 -11.30
N GLN A 130 -8.54 1.09 -11.98
CA GLN A 130 -8.26 1.32 -13.39
C GLN A 130 -6.75 1.43 -13.71
N ILE A 131 -5.87 1.67 -12.73
CA ILE A 131 -4.40 1.70 -12.94
C ILE A 131 -3.91 0.37 -13.50
N GLN A 132 -4.57 -0.73 -13.21
CA GLN A 132 -4.26 -2.05 -13.81
C GLN A 132 -4.30 -1.99 -15.35
N GLY A 133 -5.24 -1.23 -15.92
CA GLY A 133 -5.35 -1.02 -17.36
C GLY A 133 -4.31 -0.04 -17.96
N PHE A 134 -3.45 0.55 -17.15
CA PHE A 134 -2.35 1.38 -17.64
C PHE A 134 -1.12 0.56 -18.04
N PHE A 135 -1.05 -0.69 -17.63
CA PHE A 135 0.00 -1.62 -18.00
C PHE A 135 -0.43 -2.45 -19.22
N ASP A 136 0.51 -2.66 -20.15
CA ASP A 136 0.36 -3.59 -21.25
C ASP A 136 0.82 -5.02 -20.90
N ILE A 137 1.15 -5.26 -19.62
CA ILE A 137 1.54 -6.52 -19.02
C ILE A 137 0.58 -6.89 -17.88
N PRO A 138 0.47 -8.19 -17.50
CA PRO A 138 -0.41 -8.60 -16.41
C PRO A 138 -0.09 -7.91 -15.09
N VAL A 139 -1.16 -7.52 -14.36
CA VAL A 139 -1.07 -6.91 -13.03
C VAL A 139 -1.92 -7.72 -12.04
N ASP A 140 -1.29 -8.20 -10.99
CA ASP A 140 -1.97 -8.78 -9.84
C ASP A 140 -2.06 -7.75 -8.71
N ASN A 141 -3.23 -7.13 -8.57
CA ASN A 141 -3.53 -6.20 -7.47
C ASN A 141 -4.09 -7.00 -6.29
N LEU A 142 -3.31 -7.17 -5.24
CA LEU A 142 -3.69 -7.86 -4.02
C LEU A 142 -4.46 -6.91 -3.09
N PHE A 143 -5.19 -7.48 -2.11
CA PHE A 143 -5.97 -6.69 -1.15
C PHE A 143 -5.59 -7.01 0.29
N ALA A 144 -5.32 -5.98 1.10
CA ALA A 144 -5.04 -6.12 2.53
C ALA A 144 -6.32 -6.35 3.36
N THR A 145 -7.50 -6.11 2.79
CA THR A 145 -8.80 -6.20 3.47
C THR A 145 -8.99 -7.50 4.26
N PRO A 146 -8.64 -8.72 3.77
CA PRO A 146 -8.75 -9.95 4.55
C PRO A 146 -7.84 -9.97 5.79
N ILE A 147 -6.65 -9.34 5.71
CA ILE A 147 -5.73 -9.21 6.84
C ILE A 147 -6.35 -8.30 7.89
N PHE A 148 -6.90 -7.15 7.46
CA PHE A 148 -7.60 -6.22 8.33
C PHE A 148 -8.80 -6.85 9.01
N ALA A 149 -9.64 -7.59 8.27
CA ALA A 149 -10.81 -8.27 8.83
C ALA A 149 -10.43 -9.25 9.96
N ARG A 150 -9.38 -10.07 9.75
CA ARG A 150 -8.87 -10.97 10.79
C ARG A 150 -8.37 -10.21 12.01
N HIS A 151 -7.65 -9.11 11.79
CA HIS A 151 -7.12 -8.30 12.88
C HIS A 151 -8.24 -7.59 13.66
N VAL A 152 -9.23 -7.01 12.99
CA VAL A 152 -10.42 -6.39 13.61
C VAL A 152 -11.13 -7.39 14.51
N LYS A 153 -11.45 -8.59 14.00
CA LYS A 153 -12.11 -9.66 14.77
C LYS A 153 -11.31 -10.07 16.02
N LYS A 154 -10.00 -10.09 15.94
CA LYS A 154 -9.11 -10.42 17.08
C LYS A 154 -8.97 -9.28 18.09
N LYS A 155 -8.80 -8.05 17.61
CA LYS A 155 -8.39 -6.87 18.41
C LYS A 155 -9.58 -6.15 19.01
N ILE A 156 -10.68 -5.99 18.26
CA ILE A 156 -11.81 -5.16 18.66
C ILE A 156 -12.90 -6.06 19.25
N LYS A 157 -13.10 -5.96 20.57
CA LYS A 157 -14.07 -6.80 21.32
C LYS A 157 -15.51 -6.23 21.29
N SER A 158 -15.74 -5.10 20.64
CA SER A 158 -17.07 -4.50 20.53
C SER A 158 -17.97 -5.35 19.62
N LYS A 159 -19.24 -5.54 20.05
CA LYS A 159 -20.29 -6.13 19.21
C LYS A 159 -20.96 -5.11 18.28
N ASN A 160 -20.74 -3.82 18.54
CA ASN A 160 -21.38 -2.72 17.79
C ASN A 160 -20.31 -1.99 16.95
N ILE A 161 -19.87 -2.63 15.87
CA ILE A 161 -18.88 -2.10 14.93
C ILE A 161 -19.58 -1.56 13.69
N ILE A 162 -19.04 -0.48 13.11
CA ILE A 162 -19.41 0.02 11.79
C ILE A 162 -18.13 0.35 11.00
N CYS A 163 -18.08 -0.06 9.73
CA CYS A 163 -17.01 0.35 8.82
C CYS A 163 -17.28 1.77 8.31
N VAL A 164 -16.22 2.55 8.11
CA VAL A 164 -16.33 3.95 7.70
C VAL A 164 -15.40 4.24 6.53
N ALA A 165 -15.95 4.81 5.47
CA ALA A 165 -15.17 5.43 4.40
C ALA A 165 -14.81 6.86 4.81
N PRO A 166 -13.52 7.27 4.77
CA PRO A 166 -13.11 8.63 5.14
C PRO A 166 -13.50 9.69 4.11
N ASP A 167 -13.90 9.27 2.92
CA ASP A 167 -14.48 10.04 1.85
C ASP A 167 -15.29 9.14 0.89
N VAL A 168 -15.87 9.71 -0.14
CA VAL A 168 -16.70 8.97 -1.13
C VAL A 168 -15.85 7.96 -1.91
N GLY A 169 -14.59 8.29 -2.23
CA GLY A 169 -13.67 7.41 -2.96
C GLY A 169 -13.33 6.11 -2.21
N GLY A 170 -13.28 6.15 -0.89
CA GLY A 170 -13.00 4.99 -0.03
C GLY A 170 -14.18 4.03 0.19
N THR A 171 -15.36 4.34 -0.39
CA THR A 171 -16.61 3.59 -0.11
C THR A 171 -16.52 2.11 -0.46
N GLU A 172 -15.90 1.74 -1.57
CA GLU A 172 -15.74 0.34 -1.97
C GLU A 172 -14.89 -0.46 -0.99
N ARG A 173 -13.76 0.12 -0.52
CA ARG A 173 -12.91 -0.53 0.50
C ARG A 173 -13.65 -0.73 1.81
N ALA A 174 -14.36 0.31 2.27
CA ALA A 174 -15.13 0.23 3.50
C ALA A 174 -16.25 -0.80 3.40
N ARG A 175 -16.92 -0.92 2.24
CA ARG A 175 -17.94 -1.91 1.97
C ARG A 175 -17.35 -3.33 1.95
N ALA A 176 -16.20 -3.52 1.31
CA ALA A 176 -15.51 -4.81 1.28
C ALA A 176 -15.14 -5.30 2.68
N LEU A 177 -14.59 -4.42 3.53
CA LEU A 177 -14.30 -4.76 4.93
C LEU A 177 -15.59 -5.03 5.72
N GLY A 178 -16.63 -4.19 5.54
CA GLY A 178 -17.92 -4.36 6.17
C GLY A 178 -18.57 -5.70 5.86
N LYS A 179 -18.48 -6.16 4.60
CA LYS A 179 -18.97 -7.47 4.16
C LYS A 179 -18.24 -8.61 4.88
N LEU A 180 -16.92 -8.56 5.01
CA LEU A 180 -16.13 -9.59 5.72
C LEU A 180 -16.37 -9.62 7.23
N LEU A 181 -16.76 -8.48 7.80
CA LEU A 181 -17.09 -8.34 9.23
C LEU A 181 -18.58 -8.54 9.52
N ASN A 182 -19.42 -8.56 8.48
CA ASN A 182 -20.90 -8.55 8.57
C ASN A 182 -21.41 -7.34 9.37
N VAL A 183 -20.96 -6.14 9.03
CA VAL A 183 -21.33 -4.88 9.69
C VAL A 183 -21.72 -3.82 8.67
N GLY A 184 -22.47 -2.81 9.14
CA GLY A 184 -22.91 -1.67 8.32
C GLY A 184 -21.78 -0.74 7.88
N LEU A 185 -22.14 0.23 7.05
CA LEU A 185 -21.26 1.25 6.46
C LEU A 185 -21.72 2.65 6.84
N ALA A 186 -20.77 3.53 7.14
CA ALA A 186 -20.94 4.97 7.18
C ALA A 186 -19.91 5.65 6.28
N ILE A 187 -20.17 6.88 5.88
CA ILE A 187 -19.30 7.66 4.99
C ILE A 187 -19.09 9.05 5.61
N VAL A 188 -17.86 9.53 5.62
CA VAL A 188 -17.53 10.90 5.95
C VAL A 188 -17.49 11.70 4.65
N ASP A 189 -18.53 12.49 4.38
CA ASP A 189 -18.61 13.37 3.21
C ASP A 189 -17.92 14.71 3.52
N LYS A 190 -16.89 15.00 2.72
CA LYS A 190 -16.06 16.20 2.85
C LYS A 190 -16.56 17.26 1.87
N ARG A 191 -17.16 18.31 2.40
CA ARG A 191 -17.62 19.46 1.59
C ARG A 191 -16.79 20.71 1.85
N ARG A 192 -16.47 21.41 0.80
CA ARG A 192 -15.94 22.78 0.84
C ARG A 192 -17.04 23.70 0.31
N PRO A 193 -17.81 24.39 1.17
CA PRO A 193 -18.92 25.22 0.73
C PRO A 193 -18.48 26.36 -0.20
N LYS A 194 -17.29 26.95 0.06
CA LYS A 194 -16.68 28.01 -0.74
C LYS A 194 -15.15 27.96 -0.62
N PRO A 195 -14.39 28.47 -1.62
CA PRO A 195 -12.94 28.67 -1.48
C PRO A 195 -12.63 29.53 -0.24
N GLY A 196 -11.68 29.09 0.59
CA GLY A 196 -11.26 29.81 1.81
C GLY A 196 -12.07 29.49 3.07
N GLN A 197 -13.17 28.75 3.00
CA GLN A 197 -13.91 28.31 4.19
C GLN A 197 -13.36 26.98 4.74
N SER A 198 -13.50 26.79 6.07
CA SER A 198 -13.14 25.53 6.74
C SER A 198 -13.93 24.36 6.18
N GLN A 199 -13.27 23.21 6.07
CA GLN A 199 -13.90 21.98 5.59
C GLN A 199 -14.98 21.53 6.58
N VAL A 200 -16.19 21.35 6.08
CA VAL A 200 -17.29 20.73 6.85
C VAL A 200 -17.25 19.22 6.55
N MET A 201 -17.16 18.43 7.61
CA MET A 201 -17.27 16.98 7.55
C MET A 201 -18.69 16.57 7.92
N ASN A 202 -19.44 16.03 6.96
CA ASN A 202 -20.74 15.46 7.21
C ASN A 202 -20.63 13.93 7.32
N VAL A 203 -21.27 13.33 8.33
CA VAL A 203 -21.28 11.88 8.52
C VAL A 203 -22.62 11.33 8.05
N ILE A 204 -22.58 10.47 7.05
CA ILE A 204 -23.75 9.75 6.51
C ILE A 204 -23.76 8.37 7.13
N GLY A 205 -24.84 8.01 7.80
CA GLY A 205 -25.01 6.77 8.55
C GLY A 205 -24.98 7.01 10.07
N ASP A 206 -25.54 6.06 10.82
CA ASP A 206 -25.63 6.13 12.28
C ASP A 206 -24.33 5.57 12.91
N VAL A 207 -23.61 6.43 13.64
CA VAL A 207 -22.35 6.10 14.31
C VAL A 207 -22.41 6.26 15.84
N LYS A 208 -23.55 6.73 16.36
CA LYS A 208 -23.72 7.01 17.79
C LYS A 208 -23.56 5.73 18.62
N GLY A 209 -22.70 5.75 19.61
CA GLY A 209 -22.42 4.61 20.49
C GLY A 209 -21.67 3.46 19.83
N LYS A 210 -21.30 3.57 18.54
CA LYS A 210 -20.60 2.50 17.79
C LYS A 210 -19.09 2.65 17.84
N THR A 211 -18.40 1.54 17.67
CA THR A 211 -16.96 1.49 17.37
C THR A 211 -16.77 1.63 15.87
N CYS A 212 -16.21 2.75 15.44
CA CYS A 212 -15.98 3.06 14.04
C CYS A 212 -14.63 2.51 13.58
N VAL A 213 -14.61 1.83 12.44
CA VAL A 213 -13.41 1.32 11.77
C VAL A 213 -13.27 2.05 10.44
N ILE A 214 -12.45 3.08 10.40
CA ILE A 214 -12.10 3.77 9.14
C ILE A 214 -11.16 2.87 8.35
N VAL A 215 -11.38 2.74 7.04
CA VAL A 215 -10.47 2.00 6.15
C VAL A 215 -10.18 2.79 4.90
N ASP A 216 -8.90 2.86 4.50
CA ASP A 216 -8.44 3.49 3.27
C ASP A 216 -7.17 2.83 2.74
N ASP A 217 -6.74 3.21 1.51
CA ASP A 217 -5.49 2.73 0.92
C ASP A 217 -4.26 3.47 1.45
N ILE A 218 -4.32 4.80 1.57
CA ILE A 218 -3.15 5.63 1.86
C ILE A 218 -3.44 6.59 3.02
N ILE A 219 -2.49 6.69 3.94
CA ILE A 219 -2.37 7.82 4.85
C ILE A 219 -1.06 8.55 4.59
N ASP A 220 -1.16 9.80 4.14
CA ASP A 220 -0.01 10.66 3.83
C ASP A 220 0.23 11.65 4.98
N SER A 221 -0.23 12.88 4.91
CA SER A 221 -0.06 13.89 5.97
C SER A 221 -0.96 13.69 7.20
N GLY A 222 -1.88 12.74 7.15
CA GLY A 222 -2.80 12.36 8.22
C GLY A 222 -3.99 13.29 8.43
N GLY A 223 -4.04 14.46 7.78
CA GLY A 223 -5.07 15.47 8.02
C GLY A 223 -6.50 14.98 7.77
N THR A 224 -6.75 14.36 6.63
CA THR A 224 -8.09 13.83 6.26
C THR A 224 -8.58 12.81 7.29
N ILE A 225 -7.72 11.86 7.64
CA ILE A 225 -8.06 10.76 8.56
C ILE A 225 -8.32 11.29 9.98
N VAL A 226 -7.48 12.21 10.47
CA VAL A 226 -7.65 12.83 11.80
C VAL A 226 -8.95 13.64 11.87
N ASN A 227 -9.25 14.40 10.81
CA ASN A 227 -10.50 15.19 10.76
C ASN A 227 -11.73 14.26 10.65
N ALA A 228 -11.66 13.20 9.87
CA ALA A 228 -12.73 12.21 9.80
C ALA A 228 -12.97 11.54 11.17
N ALA A 229 -11.91 11.16 11.87
CA ALA A 229 -11.99 10.57 13.19
C ALA A 229 -12.62 11.54 14.20
N LYS A 230 -12.26 12.82 14.16
CA LYS A 230 -12.88 13.86 14.99
C LYS A 230 -14.36 14.01 14.69
N ALA A 231 -14.75 14.12 13.42
CA ALA A 231 -16.16 14.23 13.03
C ALA A 231 -17.00 13.06 13.52
N LEU A 232 -16.46 11.84 13.49
CA LEU A 232 -17.13 10.64 14.04
C LEU A 232 -17.31 10.75 15.56
N LYS A 233 -16.28 11.21 16.28
CA LYS A 233 -16.36 11.42 17.72
C LYS A 233 -17.40 12.50 18.09
N ASP A 234 -17.45 13.60 17.34
CA ASP A 234 -18.41 14.69 17.52
C ASP A 234 -19.86 14.22 17.26
N ARG A 235 -20.05 13.17 16.43
CA ARG A 235 -21.32 12.47 16.19
C ARG A 235 -21.60 11.34 17.18
N GLY A 236 -20.83 11.23 18.26
CA GLY A 236 -21.07 10.28 19.35
C GLY A 236 -20.49 8.87 19.14
N ALA A 237 -19.55 8.69 18.23
CA ALA A 237 -18.84 7.42 18.11
C ALA A 237 -18.09 7.07 19.41
N LYS A 238 -18.22 5.81 19.86
CA LYS A 238 -17.58 5.32 21.10
C LYS A 238 -16.05 5.30 20.96
N GLU A 239 -15.55 4.72 19.91
CA GLU A 239 -14.13 4.57 19.61
C GLU A 239 -13.91 4.66 18.10
N VAL A 240 -12.72 5.13 17.68
CA VAL A 240 -12.33 5.20 16.28
C VAL A 240 -11.01 4.48 16.10
N TYR A 241 -11.03 3.44 15.28
CA TYR A 241 -9.87 2.70 14.76
C TYR A 241 -9.69 3.03 13.30
N VAL A 242 -8.45 2.98 12.84
CA VAL A 242 -8.11 3.30 11.45
C VAL A 242 -7.25 2.17 10.89
N TYR A 243 -7.58 1.69 9.70
CA TYR A 243 -6.87 0.62 8.99
C TYR A 243 -6.48 1.12 7.60
N ILE A 244 -5.20 1.21 7.34
CA ILE A 244 -4.64 1.79 6.11
C ILE A 244 -3.60 0.84 5.54
N THR A 245 -3.68 0.58 4.25
CA THR A 245 -2.69 -0.30 3.61
C THR A 245 -1.32 0.38 3.56
N HIS A 246 -1.24 1.61 3.05
CA HIS A 246 0.02 2.31 2.83
C HIS A 246 0.22 3.48 3.79
N GLY A 247 1.04 3.26 4.81
CA GLY A 247 1.46 4.32 5.72
C GLY A 247 2.58 5.18 5.12
N VAL A 248 2.27 6.14 4.25
CA VAL A 248 3.29 7.08 3.73
C VAL A 248 3.83 7.94 4.86
N LEU A 249 2.96 8.43 5.74
CA LEU A 249 3.30 9.14 6.98
C LEU A 249 4.30 10.28 6.75
N SER A 250 3.96 11.18 5.82
CA SER A 250 4.80 12.33 5.49
C SER A 250 4.71 13.46 6.54
N GLY A 251 5.78 14.23 6.66
CA GLY A 251 5.85 15.41 7.53
C GLY A 251 5.43 15.10 8.97
N GLU A 252 4.47 15.86 9.49
CA GLU A 252 3.99 15.75 10.87
C GLU A 252 2.86 14.70 11.09
N ALA A 253 2.67 13.76 10.14
CA ALA A 253 1.55 12.81 10.21
C ALA A 253 1.55 11.99 11.51
N VAL A 254 2.68 11.46 11.90
CA VAL A 254 2.84 10.65 13.12
C VAL A 254 2.48 11.45 14.37
N LYS A 255 2.91 12.71 14.44
CA LYS A 255 2.59 13.62 15.57
C LYS A 255 1.10 13.92 15.63
N LYS A 256 0.47 14.23 14.48
CA LYS A 256 -0.99 14.45 14.39
C LYS A 256 -1.79 13.24 14.85
N ILE A 257 -1.38 12.03 14.42
CA ILE A 257 -2.04 10.79 14.82
C ILE A 257 -1.87 10.54 16.31
N LYS A 258 -0.66 10.72 16.84
CA LYS A 258 -0.37 10.53 18.28
C LYS A 258 -1.25 11.43 19.17
N SER A 259 -1.53 12.64 18.76
CA SER A 259 -2.35 13.63 19.51
C SER A 259 -3.83 13.60 19.15
N SER A 260 -4.28 12.72 18.26
CA SER A 260 -5.67 12.66 17.78
C SER A 260 -6.58 11.81 18.66
N VAL A 261 -7.87 11.81 18.33
CA VAL A 261 -8.88 10.93 18.93
C VAL A 261 -8.84 9.49 18.42
N ILE A 262 -7.91 9.16 17.52
CA ILE A 262 -7.73 7.82 16.96
C ILE A 262 -7.19 6.91 18.06
N LYS A 263 -7.94 5.86 18.38
CA LYS A 263 -7.52 4.88 19.39
C LYS A 263 -6.34 4.05 18.91
N ASN A 264 -6.37 3.59 17.68
CA ASN A 264 -5.28 2.88 17.04
C ASN A 264 -5.30 3.09 15.54
N LEU A 265 -4.15 3.43 14.95
CA LEU A 265 -3.88 3.38 13.52
C LEU A 265 -3.17 2.07 13.24
N VAL A 266 -3.73 1.26 12.35
CA VAL A 266 -3.14 0.01 11.87
C VAL A 266 -2.74 0.22 10.42
N ILE A 267 -1.47 0.05 10.11
CA ILE A 267 -0.93 0.11 8.76
C ILE A 267 -0.30 -1.24 8.39
N THR A 268 -0.01 -1.45 7.12
CA THR A 268 0.80 -2.60 6.71
C THR A 268 2.28 -2.23 6.54
N ASP A 269 3.15 -3.24 6.43
CA ASP A 269 4.57 -3.07 6.14
C ASP A 269 4.88 -2.94 4.64
N THR A 270 3.94 -2.48 3.81
CA THR A 270 4.19 -2.12 2.40
C THR A 270 5.25 -1.03 2.24
N ILE A 271 5.38 -0.17 3.23
CA ILE A 271 6.42 0.86 3.36
C ILE A 271 7.14 0.62 4.69
N ASP A 272 8.45 0.67 4.70
CA ASP A 272 9.24 0.59 5.94
C ASP A 272 9.10 1.88 6.76
N ASN A 273 8.35 1.78 7.85
CA ASN A 273 8.11 2.87 8.79
C ASN A 273 8.78 2.68 10.16
N ASN A 274 9.60 1.65 10.32
CA ASN A 274 10.15 1.27 11.62
C ASN A 274 10.79 2.44 12.38
N ASN A 275 11.54 3.30 11.68
CA ASN A 275 12.17 4.46 12.28
C ASN A 275 11.18 5.59 12.59
N LYS A 276 10.18 5.82 11.70
CA LYS A 276 9.19 6.91 11.83
C LYS A 276 8.26 6.71 13.02
N ILE A 277 7.87 5.47 13.30
CA ILE A 277 6.86 5.13 14.33
C ILE A 277 7.48 4.63 15.64
N LYS A 278 8.81 4.63 15.75
CA LYS A 278 9.50 4.15 16.96
C LYS A 278 8.98 4.87 18.20
N GLY A 279 8.52 4.11 19.20
CA GLY A 279 7.99 4.66 20.46
C GLY A 279 6.55 5.21 20.38
N VAL A 280 5.85 5.08 19.27
CA VAL A 280 4.45 5.51 19.12
C VAL A 280 3.51 4.36 19.43
N LYS A 281 2.77 4.46 20.56
CA LYS A 281 1.96 3.36 21.09
C LYS A 281 0.65 3.12 20.33
N ASN A 282 0.11 4.12 19.65
CA ASN A 282 -1.17 4.04 18.94
C ASN A 282 -1.03 3.85 17.43
N ILE A 283 0.16 3.41 16.95
CA ILE A 283 0.37 2.95 15.58
C ILE A 283 0.87 1.51 15.62
N GLU A 284 0.20 0.64 14.89
CA GLU A 284 0.51 -0.80 14.80
C GLU A 284 0.76 -1.19 13.34
N VAL A 285 1.74 -2.07 13.10
CA VAL A 285 2.08 -2.54 11.75
C VAL A 285 1.69 -4.00 11.61
N LEU A 286 0.94 -4.31 10.56
CA LEU A 286 0.59 -5.68 10.18
C LEU A 286 1.48 -6.16 9.03
N PRO A 287 2.08 -7.34 9.14
CA PRO A 287 2.91 -7.89 8.08
C PRO A 287 2.06 -8.37 6.90
N ILE A 288 2.48 -8.02 5.67
CA ILE A 288 1.89 -8.54 4.42
C ILE A 288 2.76 -9.61 3.76
N SER A 289 3.89 -9.96 4.37
CA SER A 289 4.83 -10.93 3.79
C SER A 289 4.18 -12.29 3.47
N GLY A 290 3.21 -12.73 4.26
CA GLY A 290 2.44 -13.94 3.98
C GLY A 290 1.57 -13.83 2.73
N LEU A 291 0.87 -12.70 2.56
CA LEU A 291 0.04 -12.42 1.38
C LEU A 291 0.91 -12.34 0.11
N MET A 292 1.98 -11.54 0.17
CA MET A 292 2.90 -11.35 -0.95
C MET A 292 3.63 -12.65 -1.31
N GLY A 293 4.10 -13.39 -0.31
CA GLY A 293 4.78 -14.66 -0.50
C GLY A 293 3.89 -15.71 -1.14
N GLU A 294 2.64 -15.81 -0.69
CA GLU A 294 1.69 -16.77 -1.31
C GLU A 294 1.35 -16.37 -2.75
N ALA A 295 1.19 -15.08 -3.05
CA ALA A 295 0.99 -14.60 -4.42
C ALA A 295 2.19 -14.96 -5.32
N ILE A 296 3.42 -14.68 -4.88
CA ILE A 296 4.66 -15.03 -5.58
C ILE A 296 4.74 -16.55 -5.83
N LYS A 297 4.43 -17.36 -4.82
CA LYS A 297 4.41 -18.82 -4.94
C LYS A 297 3.40 -19.30 -5.99
N ARG A 298 2.19 -18.73 -5.98
CA ARG A 298 1.14 -19.07 -6.95
C ARG A 298 1.53 -18.70 -8.38
N ILE A 299 2.07 -17.50 -8.58
CA ILE A 299 2.58 -17.06 -9.89
C ILE A 299 3.70 -17.98 -10.37
N SER A 300 4.65 -18.30 -9.48
CA SER A 300 5.76 -19.20 -9.83
C SER A 300 5.30 -20.61 -10.21
N ASN A 301 4.21 -21.09 -9.63
CA ASN A 301 3.62 -22.41 -9.85
C ASN A 301 2.48 -22.40 -10.90
N SER A 302 2.24 -21.24 -11.56
CA SER A 302 1.16 -21.06 -12.53
C SER A 302 -0.23 -21.41 -11.97
N THR A 303 -0.48 -21.08 -10.69
CA THR A 303 -1.77 -21.29 -10.01
C THR A 303 -2.48 -19.94 -9.76
N SER A 304 -3.80 -19.98 -9.53
CA SER A 304 -4.66 -18.80 -9.43
C SER A 304 -4.32 -17.92 -8.22
N VAL A 305 -4.02 -16.64 -8.46
CA VAL A 305 -3.82 -15.63 -7.42
C VAL A 305 -5.17 -15.16 -6.85
N SER A 306 -6.24 -15.12 -7.66
CA SER A 306 -7.57 -14.66 -7.22
C SER A 306 -8.20 -15.54 -6.14
N ASP A 307 -7.77 -16.80 -6.01
CA ASP A 307 -8.23 -17.70 -4.94
C ASP A 307 -7.78 -17.26 -3.53
N LEU A 308 -6.85 -16.31 -3.44
CA LEU A 308 -6.45 -15.70 -2.16
C LEU A 308 -7.57 -14.85 -1.52
N PHE A 309 -8.59 -14.49 -2.30
CA PHE A 309 -9.63 -13.54 -1.89
C PHE A 309 -11.06 -14.14 -1.91
N LYS A 310 -11.16 -15.46 -2.13
CA LYS A 310 -12.41 -16.24 -2.04
C LYS A 310 -12.77 -16.61 -0.61
#